data_bc5cbd2041604e4a7b48e4281acc8826
#
_entry.id   bc5cbd2041604e4a7b48e4281acc8826
#
_cell.length_a   1.000
_cell.length_b   1.000
_cell.length_c   1.000
_cell.angle_alpha   90.00
_cell.angle_beta   90.00
_cell.angle_gamma   90.00
#
_symmetry.space_group_name_H-M   'P 1'
#
loop_
_entity.id
_entity.type
_entity.pdbx_description
1 polymer ?
#
loop_
_entity_poly.entity_id
_entity_poly.type
_entity_poly.pdbx_seq_one_letter_code
_entity_poly.pdbx_strand_id
1 'polypeptide(L)'
;MVLAPKIGRLIQRFGERKSLIFEYIGLSLIFAGYAFVESSEFAVFLYIADHLFFSIAIALKTYFQKIADPADIASSSGVSFTINHIAAVFIPVAFGLVWLYSPSLVFLAGSGMAIVSLILALNMPSKPALGNEVLLGKFS
;
A
#
# COMPACT_ATOMS: atom_id res chain seq x y z
N MET A 1 2.09 19.85 1.64
CA MET A 1 0.84 19.48 2.34
C MET A 1 -0.46 19.86 1.61
N VAL A 2 -0.41 20.32 0.37
CA VAL A 2 -1.60 20.78 -0.40
C VAL A 2 -2.36 19.63 -1.09
N LEU A 3 -1.71 18.48 -1.31
CA LEU A 3 -2.30 17.33 -2.03
C LEU A 3 -3.20 16.45 -1.16
N ALA A 4 -2.92 16.31 0.14
CA ALA A 4 -3.66 15.42 1.03
C ALA A 4 -5.18 15.65 1.06
N PRO A 5 -5.69 16.91 1.14
CA PRO A 5 -7.14 17.13 1.10
C PRO A 5 -7.78 16.84 -0.26
N LYS A 6 -7.01 16.99 -1.35
CA LYS A 6 -7.48 16.66 -2.71
C LYS A 6 -7.57 15.14 -2.89
N ILE A 7 -6.56 14.42 -2.39
CA ILE A 7 -6.52 12.95 -2.42
C ILE A 7 -7.63 12.37 -1.54
N GLY A 8 -7.84 12.91 -0.32
CA GLY A 8 -8.93 12.49 0.54
C GLY A 8 -10.31 12.64 -0.13
N ARG A 9 -10.56 13.75 -0.83
CA ARG A 9 -11.79 13.94 -1.62
C ARG A 9 -11.90 12.97 -2.80
N LEU A 10 -10.79 12.66 -3.44
CA LEU A 10 -10.74 11.68 -4.53
C LEU A 10 -11.12 10.29 -4.02
N ILE A 11 -10.54 9.86 -2.89
CA ILE A 11 -10.85 8.57 -2.25
C ILE A 11 -12.32 8.50 -1.84
N GLN A 12 -12.87 9.56 -1.26
CA GLN A 12 -14.29 9.62 -0.92
C GLN A 12 -15.20 9.49 -2.14
N ARG A 13 -14.79 10.01 -3.29
CA ARG A 13 -15.56 9.95 -4.54
C ARG A 13 -15.45 8.60 -5.25
N PHE A 14 -14.27 8.00 -5.28
CA PHE A 14 -14.02 6.73 -5.99
C PHE A 14 -14.19 5.49 -5.10
N GLY A 15 -14.14 5.66 -3.79
CA GLY A 15 -14.16 4.61 -2.79
C GLY A 15 -12.76 4.02 -2.49
N GLU A 16 -12.59 3.50 -1.29
CA GLU A 16 -11.32 2.99 -0.79
C GLU A 16 -10.80 1.83 -1.64
N ARG A 17 -11.67 0.88 -1.98
CA ARG A 17 -11.29 -0.30 -2.77
C ARG A 17 -10.66 0.07 -4.11
N LYS A 18 -11.30 0.95 -4.89
CA LYS A 18 -10.80 1.35 -6.20
C LYS A 18 -9.50 2.14 -6.08
N SER A 19 -9.40 3.00 -5.06
CA SER A 19 -8.21 3.79 -4.80
C SER A 19 -7.01 2.90 -4.47
N LEU A 20 -7.18 1.89 -3.61
CA LEU A 20 -6.12 0.94 -3.24
C LEU A 20 -5.73 0.02 -4.41
N ILE A 21 -6.70 -0.45 -5.20
CA ILE A 21 -6.40 -1.24 -6.42
C ILE A 21 -5.53 -0.41 -7.37
N PHE A 22 -5.91 0.84 -7.61
CA PHE A 22 -5.15 1.74 -8.48
C PHE A 22 -3.73 2.00 -7.94
N GLU A 23 -3.61 2.25 -6.63
CA GLU A 23 -2.33 2.42 -5.95
C GLU A 23 -1.42 1.20 -6.13
N TYR A 24 -1.90 0.00 -5.80
CA TYR A 24 -1.07 -1.20 -5.86
C TYR A 24 -0.70 -1.64 -7.27
N ILE A 25 -1.56 -1.40 -8.26
CA ILE A 25 -1.18 -1.57 -9.68
C ILE A 25 -0.05 -0.60 -10.03
N GLY A 26 -0.19 0.68 -9.68
CA GLY A 26 0.82 1.69 -9.93
C GLY A 26 2.15 1.36 -9.25
N LEU A 27 2.14 1.02 -7.98
CA LEU A 27 3.34 0.65 -7.22
C LEU A 27 4.01 -0.60 -7.79
N SER A 28 3.25 -1.63 -8.18
CA SER A 28 3.84 -2.84 -8.77
C SER A 28 4.57 -2.54 -10.08
N LEU A 29 4.00 -1.68 -10.92
CA LEU A 29 4.63 -1.25 -12.18
C LEU A 29 5.84 -0.34 -11.95
N ILE A 30 5.78 0.56 -10.98
CA ILE A 30 6.88 1.45 -10.62
C ILE A 30 8.06 0.63 -10.09
N PHE A 31 7.85 -0.30 -9.17
CA PHE A 31 8.91 -1.15 -8.65
C PHE A 31 9.47 -2.09 -9.72
N ALA A 32 8.63 -2.65 -10.59
CA ALA A 32 9.12 -3.39 -11.75
C ALA A 32 9.96 -2.48 -12.67
N GLY A 33 9.53 -1.24 -12.89
CA GLY A 33 10.31 -0.25 -13.65
C GLY A 33 11.68 0.02 -13.05
N TYR A 34 11.77 0.19 -11.73
CA TYR A 34 13.04 0.37 -11.04
C TYR A 34 13.99 -0.83 -11.19
N ALA A 35 13.47 -2.05 -11.28
CA ALA A 35 14.29 -3.24 -11.44
C ALA A 35 15.09 -3.26 -12.77
N PHE A 36 14.61 -2.54 -13.80
CA PHE A 36 15.16 -2.53 -15.15
C PHE A 36 15.59 -1.14 -15.62
N VAL A 37 15.48 -0.10 -14.77
CA VAL A 37 15.85 1.26 -15.17
C VAL A 37 17.37 1.40 -15.29
N GLU A 38 17.81 1.96 -16.43
CA GLU A 38 19.21 2.29 -16.71
C GLU A 38 19.45 3.82 -16.74
N SER A 39 18.38 4.59 -17.00
CA SER A 39 18.43 6.04 -17.15
C SER A 39 18.11 6.74 -15.81
N SER A 40 18.97 7.66 -15.40
CA SER A 40 18.75 8.50 -14.21
C SER A 40 17.49 9.37 -14.33
N GLU A 41 17.18 9.86 -15.52
CA GLU A 41 16.00 10.69 -15.76
C GLU A 41 14.72 9.88 -15.55
N PHE A 42 14.70 8.64 -16.05
CA PHE A 42 13.57 7.74 -15.85
C PHE A 42 13.42 7.30 -14.40
N ALA A 43 14.53 7.10 -13.68
CA ALA A 43 14.51 6.83 -12.25
C ALA A 43 13.89 7.99 -11.45
N VAL A 44 14.20 9.24 -11.79
CA VAL A 44 13.58 10.42 -11.17
C VAL A 44 12.07 10.48 -11.45
N PHE A 45 11.66 10.17 -12.68
CA PHE A 45 10.24 10.08 -13.02
C PHE A 45 9.51 9.02 -12.18
N LEU A 46 10.09 7.81 -12.06
CA LEU A 46 9.53 6.75 -11.22
C LEU A 46 9.46 7.17 -9.75
N TYR A 47 10.45 7.90 -9.25
CA TYR A 47 10.45 8.42 -7.87
C TYR A 47 9.30 9.38 -7.62
N ILE A 48 9.04 10.31 -8.54
CA ILE A 48 7.90 11.23 -8.42
C ILE A 48 6.58 10.45 -8.47
N ALA A 49 6.47 9.50 -9.40
CA ALA A 49 5.29 8.64 -9.52
C ALA A 49 5.05 7.82 -8.25
N ASP A 50 6.08 7.21 -7.67
CA ASP A 50 6.02 6.47 -6.42
C ASP A 50 5.42 7.32 -5.29
N HIS A 51 5.92 8.53 -5.10
CA HIS A 51 5.42 9.45 -4.08
C HIS A 51 3.95 9.85 -4.29
N LEU A 52 3.54 10.00 -5.55
CA LEU A 52 2.14 10.28 -5.87
C LEU A 52 1.23 9.10 -5.52
N PHE A 53 1.63 7.88 -5.89
CA PHE A 53 0.86 6.67 -5.57
C PHE A 53 0.85 6.39 -4.07
N PHE A 54 1.99 6.50 -3.39
CA PHE A 54 2.09 6.32 -1.95
C PHE A 54 1.17 7.26 -1.15
N SER A 55 0.87 8.45 -1.68
CA SER A 55 -0.06 9.36 -1.04
C SER A 55 -1.51 8.85 -0.99
N ILE A 56 -1.85 7.83 -1.81
CA ILE A 56 -3.17 7.16 -1.81
C ILE A 56 -3.30 6.18 -0.64
N ALA A 57 -2.19 5.76 -0.01
CA ALA A 57 -2.18 4.83 1.14
C ALA A 57 -3.08 5.27 2.30
N ILE A 58 -3.46 6.56 2.36
CA ILE A 58 -4.46 7.07 3.30
C ILE A 58 -5.82 6.35 3.15
N ALA A 59 -6.11 5.77 1.97
CA ALA A 59 -7.33 5.00 1.73
C ALA A 59 -7.40 3.74 2.61
N LEU A 60 -6.27 3.10 2.91
CA LEU A 60 -6.21 1.94 3.81
C LEU A 60 -6.63 2.34 5.23
N LYS A 61 -6.15 3.50 5.71
CA LYS A 61 -6.54 4.02 7.02
C LYS A 61 -8.02 4.34 7.08
N THR A 62 -8.57 4.94 6.03
CA THR A 62 -10.00 5.27 5.94
C THR A 62 -10.86 4.01 5.89
N TYR A 63 -10.41 2.99 5.15
CA TYR A 63 -11.05 1.68 5.11
C TYR A 63 -11.09 1.04 6.50
N PHE A 64 -9.95 0.99 7.20
CA PHE A 64 -9.86 0.44 8.55
C PHE A 64 -10.83 1.13 9.51
N GLN A 65 -10.91 2.47 9.47
CA GLN A 65 -11.83 3.23 10.32
C GLN A 65 -13.32 2.92 10.06
N LYS A 66 -13.66 2.43 8.87
CA LYS A 66 -15.05 2.06 8.53
C LYS A 66 -15.44 0.66 8.99
N ILE A 67 -14.48 -0.25 9.11
CA ILE A 67 -14.73 -1.66 9.46
C ILE A 67 -14.43 -1.98 10.92
N ALA A 68 -13.61 -1.17 11.61
CA ALA A 68 -13.21 -1.40 12.98
C ALA A 68 -14.31 -0.95 13.96
N ASP A 69 -14.54 -1.73 15.02
CA ASP A 69 -15.32 -1.28 16.14
C ASP A 69 -14.63 -0.06 16.80
N PRO A 70 -15.35 1.03 17.11
CA PRO A 70 -14.78 2.20 17.77
C PRO A 70 -14.00 1.88 19.05
N ALA A 71 -14.43 0.85 19.80
CA ALA A 71 -13.77 0.40 21.04
C ALA A 71 -12.37 -0.21 20.75
N ASP A 72 -12.18 -0.81 19.58
CA ASP A 72 -10.96 -1.53 19.21
C ASP A 72 -9.98 -0.69 18.37
N ILE A 73 -10.38 0.50 17.92
CA ILE A 73 -9.54 1.36 17.07
C ILE A 73 -8.20 1.67 17.74
N ALA A 74 -8.20 2.00 19.04
CA ALA A 74 -6.99 2.38 19.74
C ALA A 74 -6.03 1.19 19.91
N SER A 75 -6.53 0.02 20.31
CA SER A 75 -5.71 -1.19 20.49
C SER A 75 -5.17 -1.71 19.18
N SER A 76 -5.99 -1.77 18.14
CA SER A 76 -5.58 -2.19 16.78
C SER A 76 -4.56 -1.24 16.17
N SER A 77 -4.71 0.06 16.40
CA SER A 77 -3.72 1.06 15.96
C SER A 77 -2.38 0.88 16.68
N GLY A 78 -2.38 0.53 17.96
CA GLY A 78 -1.18 0.21 18.73
C GLY A 78 -0.46 -1.03 18.20
N VAL A 79 -1.19 -2.09 17.89
CA VAL A 79 -0.64 -3.30 17.26
C VAL A 79 -0.05 -2.99 15.89
N SER A 80 -0.79 -2.25 15.04
CA SER A 80 -0.30 -1.83 13.73
C SER A 80 0.97 -0.99 13.82
N PHE A 81 1.04 -0.08 14.79
CA PHE A 81 2.23 0.72 15.05
C PHE A 81 3.43 -0.16 15.41
N THR A 82 3.25 -1.15 16.28
CA THR A 82 4.29 -2.08 16.69
C THR A 82 4.79 -2.91 15.49
N ILE A 83 3.88 -3.47 14.69
CA ILE A 83 4.22 -4.24 13.50
C ILE A 83 5.02 -3.38 12.51
N ASN A 84 4.57 -2.14 12.26
CA ASN A 84 5.26 -1.22 11.37
C ASN A 84 6.68 -0.87 11.86
N HIS A 85 6.88 -0.71 13.16
CA HIS A 85 8.21 -0.45 13.72
C HIS A 85 9.14 -1.66 13.62
N ILE A 86 8.62 -2.86 13.87
CA ILE A 86 9.39 -4.10 13.64
C ILE A 86 9.78 -4.19 12.16
N ALA A 87 8.84 -4.01 11.26
CA ALA A 87 9.09 -4.03 9.82
C ALA A 87 10.12 -2.96 9.40
N ALA A 88 10.04 -1.75 9.96
CA ALA A 88 10.95 -0.66 9.66
C ALA A 88 12.41 -0.95 10.08
N VAL A 89 12.64 -1.87 11.00
CA VAL A 89 13.98 -2.32 11.40
C VAL A 89 14.44 -3.50 10.54
N PHE A 90 13.60 -4.53 10.40
CA PHE A 90 14.00 -5.78 9.76
C PHE A 90 14.04 -5.68 8.23
N ILE A 91 13.08 -4.99 7.60
CA ILE A 91 13.00 -4.91 6.13
C ILE A 91 14.21 -4.20 5.54
N PRO A 92 14.69 -3.04 6.04
CA PRO A 92 15.88 -2.40 5.51
C PRO A 92 17.13 -3.27 5.62
N VAL A 93 17.28 -4.01 6.72
CA VAL A 93 18.43 -4.92 6.91
C VAL A 93 18.37 -6.06 5.88
N ALA A 94 17.22 -6.73 5.76
CA ALA A 94 17.04 -7.83 4.80
C ALA A 94 17.25 -7.34 3.36
N PHE A 95 16.66 -6.22 2.99
CA PHE A 95 16.78 -5.64 1.65
C PHE A 95 18.20 -5.10 1.40
N GLY A 96 18.88 -4.58 2.42
CA GLY A 96 20.29 -4.20 2.33
C GLY A 96 21.19 -5.38 1.98
N LEU A 97 20.96 -6.54 2.58
CA LEU A 97 21.70 -7.76 2.25
C LEU A 97 21.42 -8.23 0.82
N VAL A 98 20.15 -8.23 0.40
CA VAL A 98 19.78 -8.57 -0.99
C VAL A 98 20.36 -7.58 -1.99
N TRP A 99 20.42 -6.30 -1.64
CA TRP A 99 21.00 -5.24 -2.47
C TRP A 99 22.47 -5.50 -2.83
N LEU A 100 23.23 -6.09 -1.92
CA LEU A 100 24.64 -6.45 -2.17
C LEU A 100 24.78 -7.51 -3.28
N TYR A 101 23.77 -8.32 -3.53
CA TYR A 101 23.76 -9.29 -4.61
C TYR A 101 23.17 -8.70 -5.90
N SER A 102 22.03 -8.02 -5.81
CA SER A 102 21.36 -7.42 -6.96
C SER A 102 20.34 -6.38 -6.52
N PRO A 103 20.53 -5.11 -6.88
CA PRO A 103 19.53 -4.06 -6.66
C PRO A 103 18.18 -4.39 -7.32
N SER A 104 18.19 -4.99 -8.51
CA SER A 104 16.97 -5.38 -9.23
C SER A 104 16.11 -6.36 -8.44
N LEU A 105 16.71 -7.28 -7.69
CA LEU A 105 15.96 -8.23 -6.86
C LEU A 105 15.19 -7.53 -5.73
N VAL A 106 15.74 -6.47 -5.16
CA VAL A 106 15.05 -5.69 -4.12
C VAL A 106 13.79 -5.04 -4.69
N PHE A 107 13.91 -4.44 -5.86
CA PHE A 107 12.76 -3.81 -6.53
C PHE A 107 11.74 -4.84 -7.01
N LEU A 108 12.16 -5.99 -7.52
CA LEU A 108 11.25 -7.08 -7.88
C LEU A 108 10.53 -7.65 -6.65
N ALA A 109 11.21 -7.76 -5.51
CA ALA A 109 10.56 -8.14 -4.25
C ALA A 109 9.50 -7.10 -3.83
N GLY A 110 9.81 -5.81 -3.94
CA GLY A 110 8.85 -4.72 -3.72
C GLY A 110 7.64 -4.81 -4.65
N SER A 111 7.87 -5.08 -5.95
CA SER A 111 6.78 -5.32 -6.92
C SER A 111 5.93 -6.53 -6.53
N GLY A 112 6.55 -7.62 -6.10
CA GLY A 112 5.85 -8.81 -5.59
C GLY A 112 4.98 -8.50 -4.37
N MET A 113 5.48 -7.72 -3.42
CA MET A 113 4.71 -7.27 -2.25
C MET A 113 3.52 -6.40 -2.66
N ALA A 114 3.68 -5.51 -3.65
CA ALA A 114 2.59 -4.70 -4.19
C ALA A 114 1.52 -5.57 -4.87
N ILE A 115 1.91 -6.64 -5.57
CA ILE A 115 0.96 -7.60 -6.16
C ILE A 115 0.17 -8.36 -5.08
N VAL A 116 0.82 -8.79 -4.00
CA VAL A 116 0.13 -9.41 -2.86
C VAL A 116 -0.88 -8.43 -2.25
N SER A 117 -0.48 -7.18 -2.05
CA SER A 117 -1.37 -6.13 -1.56
C SER A 117 -2.54 -5.85 -2.51
N LEU A 118 -2.31 -5.93 -3.83
CA LEU A 118 -3.36 -5.84 -4.85
C LEU A 118 -4.38 -6.97 -4.71
N ILE A 119 -3.93 -8.20 -4.52
CA ILE A 119 -4.82 -9.37 -4.32
C ILE A 119 -5.67 -9.16 -3.07
N LEU A 120 -5.07 -8.68 -1.98
CA LEU A 120 -5.81 -8.36 -0.76
C LEU A 120 -6.82 -7.23 -0.97
N ALA A 121 -6.46 -6.18 -1.70
CA ALA A 121 -7.36 -5.08 -2.03
C ALA A 121 -8.53 -5.51 -2.91
N LEU A 122 -8.34 -6.50 -3.79
CA LEU A 122 -9.43 -7.09 -4.58
C LEU A 122 -10.46 -7.82 -3.72
N ASN A 123 -10.04 -8.33 -2.54
CA ASN A 123 -10.94 -8.97 -1.57
C ASN A 123 -11.74 -7.97 -0.72
N MET A 124 -11.48 -6.68 -0.84
CA MET A 124 -12.23 -5.65 -0.13
C MET A 124 -13.62 -5.46 -0.75
N PRO A 125 -14.70 -5.29 0.06
CA PRO A 125 -16.02 -4.96 -0.46
C PRO A 125 -16.07 -3.52 -0.99
N SER A 126 -16.99 -3.26 -1.92
CA SER A 126 -17.18 -1.91 -2.47
C SER A 126 -17.77 -0.91 -1.46
N LYS A 127 -18.43 -1.42 -0.43
CA LYS A 127 -19.01 -0.64 0.68
C LYS A 127 -18.58 -1.27 2.00
N PRO A 128 -17.37 -0.93 2.49
CA PRO A 128 -16.86 -1.47 3.75
C PRO A 128 -17.68 -0.94 4.93
N ALA A 129 -18.05 -1.84 5.84
CA ALA A 129 -18.76 -1.54 7.07
C ALA A 129 -18.54 -2.69 8.07
N LEU A 130 -18.92 -2.49 9.33
CA LEU A 130 -18.99 -3.57 10.31
C LEU A 130 -19.89 -4.71 9.80
N GLY A 131 -19.36 -5.95 9.81
CA GLY A 131 -20.02 -7.13 9.24
C GLY A 131 -19.90 -7.26 7.70
N ASN A 132 -19.18 -6.37 7.04
CA ASN A 132 -18.87 -6.39 5.61
C ASN A 132 -17.43 -5.97 5.35
N GLU A 133 -16.50 -6.65 6.02
CA GLU A 133 -15.07 -6.33 6.00
C GLU A 133 -14.38 -6.88 4.76
N VAL A 134 -14.68 -8.14 4.38
CA VAL A 134 -14.06 -8.84 3.26
C VAL A 134 -15.08 -9.60 2.43
N LEU A 135 -14.78 -9.82 1.14
CA LEU A 135 -15.65 -10.56 0.23
C LEU A 135 -15.60 -12.07 0.46
N LEU A 136 -14.41 -12.63 0.71
CA LEU A 136 -14.21 -14.08 0.89
C LEU A 136 -14.61 -14.59 2.28
N GLY A 137 -14.80 -13.72 3.27
CA GLY A 137 -15.21 -14.11 4.62
C GLY A 137 -16.71 -14.40 4.79
N LYS A 138 -17.51 -14.27 3.73
CA LYS A 138 -18.95 -14.50 3.78
C LYS A 138 -19.37 -15.98 3.64
N PHE A 139 -18.41 -16.88 3.59
CA PHE A 139 -18.66 -18.33 3.39
C PHE A 139 -18.46 -19.18 4.66
N SER A 140 -18.40 -18.56 5.84
CA SER A 140 -18.34 -19.28 7.11
C SER A 140 -19.54 -18.97 7.99
#